data_d91a16919aec95e2bc0baadd2698ef58
#
_entry.id   d91a16919aec95e2bc0baadd2698ef58
#
_cell.length_a   1.000
_cell.length_b   1.000
_cell.length_c   1.000
_cell.angle_alpha   90.00
_cell.angle_beta   90.00
_cell.angle_gamma   90.00
#
_symmetry.space_group_name_H-M   'P 1'
#
loop_
_entity.id
_entity.type
_entity.pdbx_description
1 polymer ?
#
loop_
_entity_poly.entity_id
_entity_poly.type
_entity_poly.pdbx_seq_one_letter_code
_entity_poly.pdbx_strand_id
1 'polypeptide(L)'
;MAKHPFEQFNLESSLIDAVKDLNFEKPTEIQNRIIPRILKRTNLIGQSQTGTGKSHAFLLPLMQLIDSEIKEPQAIVVAPTRELAQQLYDAANHLSQFKAGVSVKVFIGGTDIEKDRQRCNAQPQLIIGTPTRINDLAKTGHLHVHLASYLVIDEADLMIDLGLIEDVDYIAARLEDNANIAVFSATIPQQLQPFLNKYLSHPEYVAVDSKKQNKKNIEFFLIPNKGAAKVEKTLNLIDILNPYLCIIFCNSRDNANDLARSLNEAGIKVGMIHGGLTPRERKQQMKRIRNLEFQYVIASDLASRGIDIEGVSHVINFDVPNDIDFFTHRVGRTGRGNYKGVAITLYSPDEEHNISLIEDRGFVFNTVDIKDGELKEVKSHNQRQARMRKDDHLTNQVKNKVRSKIKNKVKPGYKKKFKQEVEKMKRQERKQFSKQQNRQKRKQNKKG
;
A
#
# COMPACT_ATOMS: atom_id res chain seq x y z
N MET A 1 28.84 17.80 25.71
CA MET A 1 27.99 16.72 25.19
C MET A 1 27.79 16.93 23.71
N ALA A 2 27.85 15.88 22.88
CA ALA A 2 27.55 16.00 21.45
C ALA A 2 26.09 16.43 21.27
N LYS A 3 25.83 17.38 20.36
CA LYS A 3 24.48 17.86 20.06
C LYS A 3 23.64 16.72 19.45
N HIS A 4 22.38 16.61 19.86
CA HIS A 4 21.49 15.63 19.27
C HIS A 4 21.18 16.00 17.80
N PRO A 5 21.18 15.05 16.84
CA PRO A 5 20.98 15.37 15.43
C PRO A 5 19.70 16.14 15.06
N PHE A 6 18.63 16.04 15.88
CA PHE A 6 17.39 16.81 15.70
C PHE A 6 17.50 18.28 16.14
N GLU A 7 18.54 18.67 16.89
CA GLU A 7 18.79 20.08 17.25
C GLU A 7 19.07 20.97 16.02
N GLN A 8 19.47 20.37 14.89
CA GLN A 8 19.61 21.09 13.61
C GLN A 8 18.33 21.78 13.13
N PHE A 9 17.15 21.36 13.62
CA PHE A 9 15.86 21.95 13.25
C PHE A 9 15.43 23.10 14.17
N ASN A 10 16.24 23.47 15.17
CA ASN A 10 15.92 24.49 16.17
C ASN A 10 14.58 24.23 16.90
N LEU A 11 14.30 22.96 17.20
CA LEU A 11 13.15 22.58 18.02
C LEU A 11 13.38 22.98 19.49
N GLU A 12 12.29 23.21 20.23
CA GLU A 12 12.33 23.40 21.68
C GLU A 12 13.03 22.23 22.39
N SER A 13 13.73 22.51 23.49
CA SER A 13 14.45 21.45 24.24
C SER A 13 13.52 20.34 24.68
N SER A 14 12.29 20.64 25.05
CA SER A 14 11.24 19.69 25.42
C SER A 14 10.94 18.70 24.31
N LEU A 15 10.86 19.15 23.05
CA LEU A 15 10.64 18.29 21.88
C LEU A 15 11.90 17.46 21.53
N ILE A 16 13.10 17.98 21.80
CA ILE A 16 14.33 17.18 21.69
C ILE A 16 14.33 16.07 22.74
N ASP A 17 13.85 16.33 23.94
CA ASP A 17 13.72 15.29 24.97
C ASP A 17 12.68 14.22 24.59
N ALA A 18 11.54 14.63 23.99
CA ALA A 18 10.57 13.71 23.42
C ALA A 18 11.19 12.80 22.31
N VAL A 19 12.02 13.39 21.46
CA VAL A 19 12.75 12.64 20.41
C VAL A 19 13.73 11.61 20.99
N LYS A 20 14.41 11.98 22.08
CA LYS A 20 15.31 11.06 22.81
C LYS A 20 14.52 9.91 23.46
N ASP A 21 13.39 10.21 24.09
CA ASP A 21 12.52 9.21 24.71
C ASP A 21 11.97 8.20 23.69
N LEU A 22 11.71 8.64 22.44
CA LEU A 22 11.37 7.78 21.32
C LEU A 22 12.55 6.99 20.76
N ASN A 23 13.77 7.12 21.32
CA ASN A 23 15.00 6.50 20.82
C ASN A 23 15.32 6.83 19.36
N PHE A 24 15.02 8.03 18.90
CA PHE A 24 15.35 8.47 17.55
C PHE A 24 16.79 8.99 17.54
N GLU A 25 17.73 8.19 17.07
CA GLU A 25 19.15 8.54 17.01
C GLU A 25 19.45 9.65 15.97
N LYS A 26 18.79 9.60 14.82
CA LYS A 26 18.96 10.56 13.73
C LYS A 26 17.67 10.72 12.92
N PRO A 27 17.44 11.90 12.33
CA PRO A 27 16.28 12.10 11.47
C PRO A 27 16.40 11.27 10.19
N THR A 28 15.28 10.72 9.76
CA THR A 28 15.15 10.03 8.47
C THR A 28 15.22 11.04 7.31
N GLU A 29 15.39 10.55 6.08
CA GLU A 29 15.47 11.42 4.90
C GLU A 29 14.22 12.28 4.74
N ILE A 30 13.01 11.70 4.95
CA ILE A 30 11.76 12.47 4.88
C ILE A 30 11.68 13.52 5.98
N GLN A 31 12.10 13.21 7.19
CA GLN A 31 12.15 14.17 8.31
C GLN A 31 13.10 15.32 8.02
N ASN A 32 14.28 15.05 7.51
CA ASN A 32 15.24 16.08 7.11
C ASN A 32 14.68 17.07 6.08
N ARG A 33 13.84 16.58 5.18
CA ARG A 33 13.26 17.40 4.11
C ARG A 33 11.97 18.12 4.55
N ILE A 34 11.12 17.49 5.33
CA ILE A 34 9.77 17.99 5.68
C ILE A 34 9.80 18.95 6.88
N ILE A 35 10.51 18.62 7.98
CA ILE A 35 10.50 19.41 9.21
C ILE A 35 10.81 20.88 8.92
N PRO A 36 11.89 21.25 8.19
CA PRO A 36 12.20 22.65 7.95
C PRO A 36 11.12 23.38 7.14
N ARG A 37 10.41 22.68 6.26
CA ARG A 37 9.36 23.25 5.39
C ARG A 37 8.10 23.58 6.16
N ILE A 38 7.67 22.68 7.02
CA ILE A 38 6.52 22.93 7.91
C ILE A 38 6.83 24.08 8.88
N LEU A 39 8.04 24.12 9.45
CA LEU A 39 8.45 25.21 10.32
C LEU A 39 8.46 26.58 9.60
N LYS A 40 8.73 26.61 8.29
CA LYS A 40 8.65 27.80 7.44
C LYS A 40 7.23 28.13 6.96
N ARG A 41 6.23 27.35 7.37
CA ARG A 41 4.84 27.50 6.94
C ARG A 41 4.67 27.42 5.42
N THR A 42 5.31 26.42 4.77
CA THR A 42 5.26 26.23 3.33
C THR A 42 4.19 25.19 2.98
N ASN A 43 3.37 25.47 1.97
CA ASN A 43 2.51 24.44 1.36
C ASN A 43 3.38 23.37 0.73
N LEU A 44 3.09 22.11 0.98
CA LEU A 44 3.92 21.03 0.46
C LEU A 44 3.15 19.77 0.05
N ILE A 45 3.74 19.03 -0.88
CA ILE A 45 3.32 17.70 -1.28
C ILE A 45 4.47 16.75 -0.95
N GLY A 46 4.26 15.90 0.05
CA GLY A 46 5.23 14.89 0.50
C GLY A 46 4.92 13.52 -0.08
N GLN A 47 5.68 13.08 -1.08
CA GLN A 47 5.52 11.74 -1.63
C GLN A 47 6.51 10.77 -0.99
N SER A 48 6.00 9.84 -0.19
CA SER A 48 6.79 8.75 0.39
C SER A 48 5.93 7.58 0.82
N GLN A 49 6.51 6.39 0.88
CA GLN A 49 5.84 5.18 1.34
C GLN A 49 5.61 5.18 2.86
N THR A 50 4.78 4.25 3.34
CA THR A 50 4.60 4.00 4.79
C THR A 50 5.90 3.50 5.42
N GLY A 51 6.09 3.80 6.73
CA GLY A 51 7.30 3.34 7.47
C GLY A 51 8.56 4.18 7.26
N THR A 52 8.50 5.31 6.56
CA THR A 52 9.64 6.22 6.33
C THR A 52 9.86 7.24 7.45
N GLY A 53 8.94 7.30 8.43
CA GLY A 53 8.97 8.30 9.50
C GLY A 53 8.15 9.55 9.21
N LYS A 54 7.18 9.51 8.28
CA LYS A 54 6.29 10.64 7.91
C LYS A 54 5.56 11.25 9.09
N SER A 55 4.98 10.42 9.96
CA SER A 55 4.18 10.91 11.08
C SER A 55 4.93 11.92 11.93
N HIS A 56 6.15 11.60 12.34
CA HIS A 56 6.98 12.53 13.10
C HIS A 56 7.59 13.65 12.24
N ALA A 57 7.67 13.48 10.90
CA ALA A 57 8.10 14.55 10.01
C ALA A 57 7.13 15.74 10.00
N PHE A 58 5.82 15.53 10.24
CA PHE A 58 4.85 16.62 10.37
C PHE A 58 4.42 16.86 11.82
N LEU A 59 4.33 15.87 12.69
CA LEU A 59 3.89 16.09 14.08
C LEU A 59 4.90 16.91 14.88
N LEU A 60 6.21 16.67 14.77
CA LEU A 60 7.23 17.43 15.48
C LEU A 60 7.18 18.93 15.16
N PRO A 61 7.21 19.37 13.88
CA PRO A 61 7.11 20.79 13.57
C PRO A 61 5.74 21.38 13.88
N LEU A 62 4.63 20.63 13.79
CA LEU A 62 3.33 21.11 14.24
C LEU A 62 3.32 21.38 15.74
N MET A 63 3.85 20.45 16.55
CA MET A 63 3.99 20.66 17.98
C MET A 63 4.86 21.88 18.30
N GLN A 64 5.93 22.12 17.55
CA GLN A 64 6.75 23.33 17.69
C GLN A 64 5.96 24.61 17.44
N LEU A 65 5.09 24.61 16.41
CA LEU A 65 4.33 25.78 15.97
C LEU A 65 3.10 26.08 16.83
N ILE A 66 2.58 25.11 17.57
CA ILE A 66 1.42 25.27 18.43
C ILE A 66 1.79 26.15 19.65
N ASP A 67 1.06 27.24 19.81
CA ASP A 67 1.09 28.09 21.01
C ASP A 67 0.19 27.47 22.10
N SER A 68 0.79 27.13 23.23
CA SER A 68 0.09 26.52 24.37
C SER A 68 -0.88 27.46 25.07
N GLU A 69 -0.72 28.79 24.92
CA GLU A 69 -1.59 29.80 25.56
C GLU A 69 -2.91 29.97 24.78
N ILE A 70 -2.91 29.73 23.47
CA ILE A 70 -4.11 29.85 22.64
C ILE A 70 -4.92 28.55 22.76
N LYS A 71 -6.10 28.60 23.41
CA LYS A 71 -6.97 27.44 23.67
C LYS A 71 -7.98 27.20 22.53
N GLU A 72 -7.52 27.27 21.29
CA GLU A 72 -8.30 27.11 20.06
C GLU A 72 -7.58 26.19 19.09
N PRO A 73 -8.29 25.60 18.11
CA PRO A 73 -7.67 24.77 17.08
C PRO A 73 -6.63 25.56 16.27
N GLN A 74 -5.41 25.04 16.21
CA GLN A 74 -4.29 25.65 15.47
C GLN A 74 -3.82 24.75 14.34
N ALA A 75 -3.98 23.43 14.51
CA ALA A 75 -3.63 22.46 13.47
C ALA A 75 -4.63 21.31 13.41
N ILE A 76 -4.85 20.82 12.19
CA ILE A 76 -5.71 19.66 11.89
C ILE A 76 -4.89 18.63 11.13
N VAL A 77 -4.98 17.38 11.56
CA VAL A 77 -4.41 16.24 10.84
C VAL A 77 -5.54 15.28 10.49
N VAL A 78 -5.77 15.06 9.20
CA VAL A 78 -6.78 14.11 8.72
C VAL A 78 -6.12 12.83 8.22
N ALA A 79 -6.73 11.70 8.58
CA ALA A 79 -6.31 10.37 8.18
C ALA A 79 -7.51 9.57 7.65
N PRO A 80 -7.35 8.72 6.60
CA PRO A 80 -8.47 8.02 5.95
C PRO A 80 -9.12 6.95 6.82
N THR A 81 -8.38 6.40 7.79
CA THR A 81 -8.85 5.31 8.64
C THR A 81 -8.78 5.68 10.11
N ARG A 82 -9.68 5.05 10.89
CA ARG A 82 -9.74 5.25 12.36
C ARG A 82 -8.44 4.81 13.04
N GLU A 83 -7.87 3.74 12.54
CA GLU A 83 -6.64 3.15 13.07
C GLU A 83 -5.45 4.09 12.84
N LEU A 84 -5.32 4.66 11.65
CA LEU A 84 -4.25 5.62 11.37
C LEU A 84 -4.44 6.90 12.17
N ALA A 85 -5.69 7.42 12.26
CA ALA A 85 -5.99 8.58 13.10
C ALA A 85 -5.65 8.32 14.57
N GLN A 86 -5.93 7.11 15.09
CA GLN A 86 -5.57 6.75 16.47
C GLN A 86 -4.05 6.66 16.64
N GLN A 87 -3.32 6.10 15.68
CA GLN A 87 -1.84 6.03 15.73
C GLN A 87 -1.20 7.42 15.71
N LEU A 88 -1.73 8.32 14.85
CA LEU A 88 -1.27 9.70 14.81
C LEU A 88 -1.59 10.44 16.12
N TYR A 89 -2.76 10.17 16.70
CA TYR A 89 -3.11 10.70 18.01
C TYR A 89 -2.18 10.19 19.12
N ASP A 90 -1.90 8.89 19.15
CA ASP A 90 -1.03 8.30 20.16
C ASP A 90 0.39 8.91 20.07
N ALA A 91 0.92 9.08 18.85
CA ALA A 91 2.19 9.75 18.61
C ALA A 91 2.17 11.24 19.01
N ALA A 92 1.13 11.98 18.65
CA ALA A 92 1.00 13.39 19.01
C ALA A 92 0.78 13.58 20.50
N ASN A 93 -0.02 12.72 21.13
CA ASN A 93 -0.26 12.71 22.57
C ASN A 93 1.02 12.43 23.37
N HIS A 94 1.89 11.54 22.85
CA HIS A 94 3.21 11.31 23.43
C HIS A 94 4.06 12.61 23.39
N LEU A 95 4.13 13.27 22.23
CA LEU A 95 4.87 14.53 22.10
C LEU A 95 4.29 15.63 23.03
N SER A 96 2.97 15.68 23.21
CA SER A 96 2.31 16.69 24.06
C SER A 96 2.65 16.53 25.54
N GLN A 97 3.08 15.35 26.00
CA GLN A 97 3.56 15.14 27.38
C GLN A 97 4.82 15.95 27.69
N PHE A 98 5.60 16.26 26.66
CA PHE A 98 6.81 17.06 26.75
C PHE A 98 6.55 18.57 26.52
N LYS A 99 5.37 18.95 26.01
CA LYS A 99 4.99 20.36 25.80
C LYS A 99 3.74 20.69 26.62
N ALA A 100 3.94 21.22 27.83
CA ALA A 100 2.86 21.55 28.75
C ALA A 100 1.83 22.49 28.11
N GLY A 101 0.56 22.31 28.45
CA GLY A 101 -0.54 23.18 28.02
C GLY A 101 -1.11 22.88 26.64
N VAL A 102 -0.52 21.97 25.86
CA VAL A 102 -1.06 21.55 24.54
C VAL A 102 -2.07 20.42 24.71
N SER A 103 -3.27 20.63 24.17
CA SER A 103 -4.35 19.64 24.13
C SER A 103 -4.47 19.03 22.73
N VAL A 104 -4.35 17.71 22.65
CA VAL A 104 -4.56 16.93 21.43
C VAL A 104 -5.84 16.12 21.60
N LYS A 105 -6.73 16.11 20.60
CA LYS A 105 -7.92 15.26 20.61
C LYS A 105 -8.09 14.52 19.29
N VAL A 106 -8.58 13.28 19.40
CA VAL A 106 -8.91 12.45 18.24
C VAL A 106 -10.43 12.35 18.06
N PHE A 107 -10.89 12.53 16.82
CA PHE A 107 -12.29 12.43 16.40
C PHE A 107 -12.42 11.43 15.25
N ILE A 108 -13.00 10.26 15.56
CA ILE A 108 -13.11 9.14 14.61
C ILE A 108 -14.54 8.60 14.57
N GLY A 109 -14.96 8.12 13.42
CA GLY A 109 -16.27 7.50 13.28
C GLY A 109 -16.42 6.24 14.14
N GLY A 110 -17.67 5.87 14.48
CA GLY A 110 -17.97 4.67 15.28
C GLY A 110 -17.83 4.86 16.80
N THR A 111 -17.52 6.05 17.25
CA THR A 111 -17.65 6.52 18.63
C THR A 111 -19.00 7.24 18.80
N ASP A 112 -19.44 7.38 20.04
CA ASP A 112 -20.64 8.15 20.37
C ASP A 112 -20.40 9.64 20.02
N ILE A 113 -21.23 10.19 19.12
CA ILE A 113 -21.10 11.57 18.66
C ILE A 113 -21.38 12.59 19.78
N GLU A 114 -22.29 12.29 20.71
CA GLU A 114 -22.60 13.18 21.83
C GLU A 114 -21.40 13.33 22.77
N LYS A 115 -20.66 12.25 23.01
CA LYS A 115 -19.40 12.31 23.76
C LYS A 115 -18.35 13.15 23.03
N ASP A 116 -18.27 13.03 21.70
CA ASP A 116 -17.36 13.84 20.93
C ASP A 116 -17.76 15.33 20.95
N ARG A 117 -19.06 15.65 20.88
CA ARG A 117 -19.58 17.03 21.06
C ARG A 117 -19.20 17.60 22.42
N GLN A 118 -19.40 16.84 23.52
CA GLN A 118 -18.98 17.28 24.86
C GLN A 118 -17.48 17.51 24.95
N ARG A 119 -16.67 16.69 24.30
CA ARG A 119 -15.21 16.90 24.25
C ARG A 119 -14.81 18.17 23.51
N CYS A 120 -15.63 18.66 22.60
CA CYS A 120 -15.39 19.93 21.89
C CYS A 120 -15.62 21.16 22.76
N ASN A 121 -16.29 21.06 23.91
CA ASN A 121 -16.49 22.22 24.81
C ASN A 121 -15.17 22.89 25.25
N ALA A 122 -14.11 22.09 25.38
CA ALA A 122 -12.74 22.61 25.47
C ALA A 122 -12.06 22.32 24.13
N GLN A 123 -11.93 23.35 23.29
CA GLN A 123 -11.32 23.19 21.98
C GLN A 123 -9.86 22.67 22.09
N PRO A 124 -9.45 21.67 21.34
CA PRO A 124 -8.04 21.25 21.31
C PRO A 124 -7.23 22.14 20.38
N GLN A 125 -5.94 22.32 20.67
CA GLN A 125 -5.04 23.00 19.75
C GLN A 125 -4.67 22.13 18.56
N LEU A 126 -4.57 20.81 18.75
CA LEU A 126 -4.34 19.84 17.66
C LEU A 126 -5.52 18.88 17.53
N ILE A 127 -6.16 18.94 16.38
CA ILE A 127 -7.25 18.04 15.99
C ILE A 127 -6.66 16.92 15.14
N ILE A 128 -6.94 15.67 15.49
CA ILE A 128 -6.60 14.51 14.66
C ILE A 128 -7.89 13.71 14.41
N GLY A 129 -8.11 13.22 13.19
CA GLY A 129 -9.29 12.38 13.00
C GLY A 129 -9.56 11.95 11.57
N THR A 130 -10.70 11.28 11.41
CA THR A 130 -11.21 10.94 10.08
C THR A 130 -12.01 12.11 9.50
N PRO A 131 -11.88 12.40 8.19
CA PRO A 131 -12.50 13.57 7.56
C PRO A 131 -13.99 13.70 7.87
N THR A 132 -14.77 12.63 7.69
CA THR A 132 -16.22 12.63 7.91
C THR A 132 -16.60 13.02 9.34
N ARG A 133 -15.90 12.48 10.37
CA ARG A 133 -16.21 12.82 11.78
C ARG A 133 -15.84 14.27 12.13
N ILE A 134 -14.71 14.76 11.67
CA ILE A 134 -14.32 16.18 11.85
C ILE A 134 -15.35 17.07 11.17
N ASN A 135 -15.78 16.69 9.95
CA ASN A 135 -16.78 17.42 9.18
C ASN A 135 -18.14 17.47 9.87
N ASP A 136 -18.62 16.35 10.45
CA ASP A 136 -19.87 16.29 11.21
C ASP A 136 -19.86 17.25 12.41
N LEU A 137 -18.76 17.29 13.16
CA LEU A 137 -18.59 18.18 14.31
C LEU A 137 -18.43 19.65 13.89
N ALA A 138 -17.76 19.92 12.78
CA ALA A 138 -17.62 21.27 12.21
C ALA A 138 -18.95 21.80 11.67
N LYS A 139 -19.72 20.99 10.93
CA LYS A 139 -21.05 21.36 10.40
C LYS A 139 -22.03 21.74 11.49
N THR A 140 -21.94 21.08 12.64
CA THR A 140 -22.81 21.33 13.78
C THR A 140 -22.28 22.42 14.73
N GLY A 141 -21.17 23.09 14.37
CA GLY A 141 -20.59 24.20 15.13
C GLY A 141 -19.87 23.80 16.43
N HIS A 142 -19.70 22.49 16.67
CA HIS A 142 -19.02 22.02 17.88
C HIS A 142 -17.51 22.11 17.78
N LEU A 143 -16.93 21.94 16.59
CA LEU A 143 -15.49 21.98 16.35
C LEU A 143 -15.14 23.16 15.46
N HIS A 144 -14.32 24.08 15.96
CA HIS A 144 -13.97 25.34 15.31
C HIS A 144 -12.82 25.18 14.33
N VAL A 145 -13.00 24.35 13.29
CA VAL A 145 -11.95 24.05 12.29
C VAL A 145 -11.42 25.29 11.57
N HIS A 146 -12.25 26.35 11.45
CA HIS A 146 -11.92 27.58 10.76
C HIS A 146 -10.81 28.39 11.44
N LEU A 147 -10.51 28.12 12.69
CA LEU A 147 -9.42 28.79 13.44
C LEU A 147 -8.06 28.14 13.20
N ALA A 148 -8.04 26.96 12.57
CA ALA A 148 -6.79 26.26 12.34
C ALA A 148 -6.01 26.88 11.18
N SER A 149 -4.74 27.21 11.44
CA SER A 149 -3.80 27.75 10.44
C SER A 149 -2.98 26.66 9.72
N TYR A 150 -3.18 25.40 10.10
CA TYR A 150 -2.47 24.25 9.49
C TYR A 150 -3.40 23.08 9.23
N LEU A 151 -3.32 22.49 8.02
CA LEU A 151 -3.99 21.22 7.66
C LEU A 151 -2.96 20.23 7.12
N VAL A 152 -2.88 19.07 7.74
CA VAL A 152 -2.12 17.93 7.21
C VAL A 152 -3.09 16.85 6.76
N ILE A 153 -2.88 16.36 5.53
CA ILE A 153 -3.65 15.28 4.92
C ILE A 153 -2.68 14.10 4.75
N ASP A 154 -2.86 13.04 5.52
CA ASP A 154 -2.04 11.82 5.41
C ASP A 154 -2.75 10.72 4.64
N GLU A 155 -2.00 9.97 3.84
CA GLU A 155 -2.49 8.95 2.89
C GLU A 155 -3.62 9.47 1.98
N ALA A 156 -3.35 10.59 1.27
CA ALA A 156 -4.34 11.25 0.40
C ALA A 156 -4.82 10.37 -0.77
N ASP A 157 -3.99 9.48 -1.29
CA ASP A 157 -4.38 8.47 -2.28
C ASP A 157 -5.47 7.53 -1.74
N LEU A 158 -5.33 7.08 -0.51
CA LEU A 158 -6.35 6.25 0.14
C LEU A 158 -7.64 7.05 0.40
N MET A 159 -7.56 8.35 0.65
CA MET A 159 -8.77 9.18 0.79
C MET A 159 -9.57 9.26 -0.51
N ILE A 160 -8.90 9.30 -1.66
CA ILE A 160 -9.56 9.20 -2.98
C ILE A 160 -10.25 7.83 -3.13
N ASP A 161 -9.53 6.73 -2.86
CA ASP A 161 -10.06 5.37 -2.99
C ASP A 161 -11.28 5.11 -2.10
N LEU A 162 -11.35 5.77 -0.95
CA LEU A 162 -12.47 5.67 0.01
C LEU A 162 -13.58 6.70 -0.23
N GLY A 163 -13.44 7.59 -1.22
CA GLY A 163 -14.42 8.65 -1.50
C GLY A 163 -14.51 9.72 -0.41
N LEU A 164 -13.41 9.93 0.36
CA LEU A 164 -13.37 10.90 1.47
C LEU A 164 -12.88 12.29 1.05
N ILE A 165 -12.53 12.49 -0.22
CA ILE A 165 -11.94 13.74 -0.67
C ILE A 165 -12.90 14.93 -0.55
N GLU A 166 -14.22 14.70 -0.68
CA GLU A 166 -15.23 15.73 -0.51
C GLU A 166 -15.30 16.22 0.95
N ASP A 167 -15.16 15.32 1.91
CA ASP A 167 -15.09 15.69 3.33
C ASP A 167 -13.82 16.49 3.64
N VAL A 168 -12.69 16.14 3.01
CA VAL A 168 -11.42 16.88 3.13
C VAL A 168 -11.55 18.25 2.49
N ASP A 169 -12.18 18.35 1.30
CA ASP A 169 -12.46 19.64 0.63
C ASP A 169 -13.32 20.55 1.51
N TYR A 170 -14.32 19.99 2.19
CA TYR A 170 -15.16 20.74 3.11
C TYR A 170 -14.35 21.32 4.30
N ILE A 171 -13.40 20.56 4.85
CA ILE A 171 -12.53 21.04 5.93
C ILE A 171 -11.61 22.15 5.41
N ALA A 172 -10.92 21.87 4.29
CA ALA A 172 -9.96 22.80 3.68
C ALA A 172 -10.62 24.14 3.29
N ALA A 173 -11.86 24.11 2.77
CA ALA A 173 -12.61 25.31 2.37
C ALA A 173 -13.03 26.22 3.54
N ARG A 174 -12.87 25.76 4.78
CA ARG A 174 -13.21 26.53 6.00
C ARG A 174 -12.01 27.09 6.74
N LEU A 175 -10.84 26.69 6.36
CA LEU A 175 -9.62 27.25 6.94
C LEU A 175 -9.47 28.73 6.53
N GLU A 176 -8.66 29.45 7.27
CA GLU A 176 -8.25 30.79 6.88
C GLU A 176 -7.53 30.78 5.50
N ASP A 177 -7.66 31.88 4.74
CA ASP A 177 -7.08 31.99 3.39
C ASP A 177 -5.56 31.79 3.35
N ASN A 178 -4.88 32.08 4.47
CA ASN A 178 -3.43 31.93 4.64
C ASN A 178 -3.03 30.63 5.33
N ALA A 179 -3.98 29.72 5.55
CA ALA A 179 -3.67 28.42 6.16
C ALA A 179 -2.71 27.59 5.30
N ASN A 180 -1.77 26.93 5.94
CA ASN A 180 -0.81 26.08 5.26
C ASN A 180 -1.34 24.65 5.16
N ILE A 181 -1.19 24.05 3.99
CA ILE A 181 -1.64 22.71 3.71
C ILE A 181 -0.46 21.82 3.32
N ALA A 182 -0.34 20.69 4.01
CA ALA A 182 0.64 19.67 3.71
C ALA A 182 -0.09 18.36 3.33
N VAL A 183 0.16 17.85 2.13
CA VAL A 183 -0.45 16.62 1.61
C VAL A 183 0.60 15.51 1.54
N PHE A 184 0.36 14.42 2.24
CA PHE A 184 1.22 13.23 2.21
C PHE A 184 0.51 12.08 1.51
N SER A 185 1.23 11.43 0.60
CA SER A 185 0.71 10.31 -0.17
C SER A 185 1.83 9.39 -0.64
N ALA A 186 1.55 8.12 -0.87
CA ALA A 186 2.50 7.23 -1.54
C ALA A 186 2.46 7.44 -3.07
N THR A 187 1.28 7.72 -3.62
CA THR A 187 1.07 8.02 -5.04
C THR A 187 0.30 9.34 -5.19
N ILE A 188 0.43 10.00 -6.34
CA ILE A 188 -0.34 11.20 -6.67
C ILE A 188 -1.30 10.85 -7.82
N PRO A 189 -2.48 10.28 -7.53
CA PRO A 189 -3.44 9.92 -8.56
C PRO A 189 -4.01 11.17 -9.25
N GLN A 190 -4.43 11.02 -10.49
CA GLN A 190 -4.97 12.12 -11.29
C GLN A 190 -6.19 12.79 -10.61
N GLN A 191 -6.99 11.99 -9.89
CA GLN A 191 -8.16 12.47 -9.15
C GLN A 191 -7.83 13.42 -7.99
N LEU A 192 -6.58 13.40 -7.49
CA LEU A 192 -6.13 14.31 -6.44
C LEU A 192 -5.76 15.70 -6.98
N GLN A 193 -5.43 15.82 -8.27
CA GLN A 193 -4.97 17.07 -8.89
C GLN A 193 -5.94 18.25 -8.71
N PRO A 194 -7.28 18.09 -8.87
CA PRO A 194 -8.21 19.20 -8.67
C PRO A 194 -8.13 19.78 -7.25
N PHE A 195 -8.01 18.93 -6.22
CA PHE A 195 -7.85 19.35 -4.84
C PHE A 195 -6.51 20.10 -4.63
N LEU A 196 -5.40 19.53 -5.12
CA LEU A 196 -4.09 20.15 -5.02
C LEU A 196 -4.06 21.52 -5.69
N ASN A 197 -4.60 21.65 -6.89
CA ASN A 197 -4.64 22.92 -7.63
C ASN A 197 -5.54 23.97 -6.98
N LYS A 198 -6.60 23.54 -6.26
CA LYS A 198 -7.56 24.45 -5.60
C LYS A 198 -6.95 25.10 -4.36
N TYR A 199 -6.20 24.34 -3.54
CA TYR A 199 -5.79 24.76 -2.22
C TYR A 199 -4.29 25.02 -2.06
N LEU A 200 -3.44 24.42 -2.88
CA LEU A 200 -2.00 24.58 -2.76
C LEU A 200 -1.47 25.53 -3.85
N SER A 201 -1.24 26.78 -3.48
CA SER A 201 -0.53 27.72 -4.34
C SER A 201 0.99 27.45 -4.23
N HIS A 202 1.66 27.16 -5.35
CA HIS A 202 3.11 26.93 -5.45
C HIS A 202 3.66 25.96 -4.39
N PRO A 203 3.09 24.74 -4.24
CA PRO A 203 3.55 23.81 -3.22
C PRO A 203 4.97 23.32 -3.51
N GLU A 204 5.77 23.17 -2.46
CA GLU A 204 7.04 22.46 -2.59
C GLU A 204 6.78 20.96 -2.71
N TYR A 205 7.36 20.34 -3.75
CA TYR A 205 7.25 18.90 -3.96
C TYR A 205 8.46 18.18 -3.35
N VAL A 206 8.19 17.31 -2.38
CA VAL A 206 9.22 16.52 -1.70
C VAL A 206 8.96 15.06 -1.95
N ALA A 207 9.74 14.44 -2.83
CA ALA A 207 9.71 13.00 -3.05
C ALA A 207 10.92 12.35 -2.36
N VAL A 208 10.63 11.33 -1.55
CA VAL A 208 11.67 10.43 -1.02
C VAL A 208 11.51 9.08 -1.70
N ASP A 209 12.50 8.73 -2.50
CA ASP A 209 12.48 7.50 -3.27
C ASP A 209 12.85 6.30 -2.37
N SER A 210 11.86 5.85 -1.59
CA SER A 210 11.96 4.64 -0.79
C SER A 210 11.99 3.35 -1.64
N LYS A 211 11.76 3.48 -2.95
CA LYS A 211 11.78 2.32 -3.88
C LYS A 211 13.10 1.54 -3.84
N LYS A 212 14.20 2.23 -3.57
CA LYS A 212 15.54 1.58 -3.50
C LYS A 212 15.83 0.95 -2.13
N GLN A 213 15.31 1.48 -1.02
CA GLN A 213 15.60 0.96 0.31
C GLN A 213 14.71 -0.21 0.71
N ASN A 214 13.40 -0.10 0.55
CA ASN A 214 12.46 -1.17 0.94
C ASN A 214 12.56 -2.41 0.03
N LYS A 215 12.87 -2.22 -1.28
CA LYS A 215 13.06 -3.35 -2.21
C LYS A 215 14.32 -4.17 -1.90
N LYS A 216 15.34 -3.58 -1.26
CA LYS A 216 16.58 -4.29 -0.91
C LYS A 216 16.43 -5.23 0.28
N ASN A 217 15.46 -4.97 1.15
CA ASN A 217 15.26 -5.73 2.38
C ASN A 217 14.13 -6.77 2.26
N ILE A 218 13.45 -6.85 1.11
CA ILE A 218 12.33 -7.79 0.90
C ILE A 218 12.67 -8.75 -0.22
N GLU A 219 12.57 -10.05 0.07
CA GLU A 219 12.63 -11.10 -0.94
C GLU A 219 11.24 -11.36 -1.49
N PHE A 220 11.09 -11.33 -2.83
CA PHE A 220 9.81 -11.50 -3.50
C PHE A 220 9.73 -12.86 -4.17
N PHE A 221 8.73 -13.65 -3.77
CA PHE A 221 8.46 -14.95 -4.36
C PHE A 221 7.13 -14.95 -5.10
N LEU A 222 7.09 -15.67 -6.22
CA LEU A 222 5.91 -15.85 -7.05
C LEU A 222 5.59 -17.35 -7.16
N ILE A 223 4.39 -17.74 -6.75
CA ILE A 223 3.97 -19.15 -6.75
C ILE A 223 2.78 -19.33 -7.71
N PRO A 224 2.92 -20.11 -8.78
CA PRO A 224 1.83 -20.36 -9.70
C PRO A 224 0.79 -21.29 -9.07
N ASN A 225 -0.48 -20.89 -9.14
CA ASN A 225 -1.61 -21.73 -8.77
C ASN A 225 -2.21 -22.40 -10.01
N LYS A 226 -1.78 -23.63 -10.32
CA LYS A 226 -2.22 -24.40 -11.48
C LYS A 226 -3.21 -25.47 -11.04
N GLY A 227 -4.49 -25.10 -10.89
CA GLY A 227 -5.56 -26.06 -10.66
C GLY A 227 -5.72 -26.60 -9.25
N ALA A 228 -4.78 -26.36 -8.33
CA ALA A 228 -4.97 -26.62 -6.90
C ALA A 228 -5.77 -25.45 -6.30
N ALA A 229 -6.56 -25.71 -5.27
CA ALA A 229 -7.21 -24.65 -4.52
C ALA A 229 -6.14 -23.76 -3.87
N LYS A 230 -6.24 -22.43 -3.99
CA LYS A 230 -5.31 -21.48 -3.37
C LYS A 230 -5.17 -21.72 -1.85
N VAL A 231 -6.26 -22.18 -1.22
CA VAL A 231 -6.30 -22.54 0.20
C VAL A 231 -5.33 -23.66 0.53
N GLU A 232 -5.34 -24.76 -0.24
CA GLU A 232 -4.43 -25.90 -0.05
C GLU A 232 -2.97 -25.46 -0.16
N LYS A 233 -2.65 -24.63 -1.18
CA LYS A 233 -1.30 -24.06 -1.30
C LYS A 233 -0.91 -23.17 -0.14
N THR A 234 -1.86 -22.43 0.40
CA THR A 234 -1.61 -21.57 1.57
C THR A 234 -1.33 -22.41 2.81
N LEU A 235 -2.08 -23.50 3.03
CA LEU A 235 -1.82 -24.46 4.11
C LEU A 235 -0.40 -25.05 3.99
N ASN A 236 -0.05 -25.54 2.79
CA ASN A 236 1.28 -26.09 2.55
C ASN A 236 2.39 -25.03 2.73
N LEU A 237 2.13 -23.75 2.43
CA LEU A 237 3.07 -22.67 2.71
C LEU A 237 3.23 -22.44 4.20
N ILE A 238 2.15 -22.47 4.96
CA ILE A 238 2.15 -22.29 6.41
C ILE A 238 2.98 -23.38 7.10
N ASP A 239 2.90 -24.61 6.60
CA ASP A 239 3.69 -25.76 7.13
C ASP A 239 5.19 -25.61 6.86
N ILE A 240 5.56 -24.96 5.73
CA ILE A 240 6.96 -24.73 5.34
C ILE A 240 7.53 -23.49 6.02
N LEU A 241 6.70 -22.43 6.13
CA LEU A 241 7.09 -21.15 6.67
C LEU A 241 6.92 -21.18 8.20
N ASN A 242 7.90 -20.64 8.90
CA ASN A 242 7.75 -20.36 10.34
C ASN A 242 7.93 -18.85 10.57
N PRO A 243 6.95 -18.02 10.15
CA PRO A 243 7.05 -16.58 10.28
C PRO A 243 6.93 -16.15 11.74
N TYR A 244 7.58 -15.04 12.09
CA TYR A 244 7.33 -14.39 13.37
C TYR A 244 5.89 -13.84 13.42
N LEU A 245 5.51 -13.11 12.37
CA LEU A 245 4.15 -12.67 12.11
C LEU A 245 3.93 -12.59 10.59
N CYS A 246 2.87 -13.18 10.10
CA CYS A 246 2.51 -13.19 8.69
C CYS A 246 1.17 -12.48 8.46
N ILE A 247 1.13 -11.58 7.49
CA ILE A 247 -0.14 -11.01 7.01
C ILE A 247 -0.49 -11.67 5.67
N ILE A 248 -1.70 -12.22 5.59
CA ILE A 248 -2.25 -12.85 4.38
C ILE A 248 -3.32 -11.92 3.79
N PHE A 249 -3.08 -11.41 2.59
CA PHE A 249 -3.96 -10.46 1.91
C PHE A 249 -4.92 -11.14 0.96
N CYS A 250 -6.23 -10.84 1.12
CA CYS A 250 -7.31 -11.25 0.23
C CYS A 250 -7.97 -10.03 -0.42
N ASN A 251 -8.38 -10.14 -1.70
CA ASN A 251 -9.05 -9.05 -2.42
C ASN A 251 -10.47 -8.81 -1.93
N SER A 252 -11.15 -9.84 -1.39
CA SER A 252 -12.52 -9.74 -0.94
C SER A 252 -12.69 -10.18 0.52
N ARG A 253 -13.76 -9.68 1.13
CA ARG A 253 -14.21 -10.11 2.47
C ARG A 253 -14.54 -11.60 2.50
N ASP A 254 -15.17 -12.09 1.44
CA ASP A 254 -15.63 -13.47 1.36
C ASP A 254 -14.44 -14.44 1.26
N ASN A 255 -13.44 -14.13 0.40
CA ASN A 255 -12.19 -14.89 0.36
C ASN A 255 -11.47 -14.90 1.72
N ALA A 256 -11.47 -13.77 2.43
CA ALA A 256 -10.85 -13.67 3.76
C ALA A 256 -11.57 -14.58 4.79
N ASN A 257 -12.91 -14.60 4.78
CA ASN A 257 -13.70 -15.43 5.66
C ASN A 257 -13.53 -16.93 5.35
N ASP A 258 -13.54 -17.31 4.07
CA ASP A 258 -13.38 -18.71 3.65
C ASP A 258 -11.98 -19.23 3.98
N LEU A 259 -10.95 -18.41 3.72
CA LEU A 259 -9.58 -18.75 4.11
C LEU A 259 -9.46 -18.90 5.64
N ALA A 260 -10.04 -17.97 6.43
CA ALA A 260 -10.00 -18.04 7.88
C ALA A 260 -10.68 -19.30 8.42
N ARG A 261 -11.81 -19.69 7.83
CA ARG A 261 -12.50 -20.94 8.20
C ARG A 261 -11.60 -22.13 7.95
N SER A 262 -11.03 -22.25 6.76
CA SER A 262 -10.17 -23.38 6.37
C SER A 262 -8.91 -23.47 7.24
N LEU A 263 -8.29 -22.33 7.60
CA LEU A 263 -7.12 -22.32 8.49
C LEU A 263 -7.49 -22.73 9.92
N ASN A 264 -8.63 -22.26 10.44
CA ASN A 264 -9.12 -22.65 11.76
C ASN A 264 -9.51 -24.15 11.81
N GLU A 265 -10.10 -24.70 10.75
CA GLU A 265 -10.40 -26.13 10.63
C GLU A 265 -9.11 -26.98 10.60
N ALA A 266 -8.02 -26.43 10.06
CA ALA A 266 -6.69 -27.04 10.13
C ALA A 266 -5.96 -26.81 11.49
N GLY A 267 -6.62 -26.20 12.48
CA GLY A 267 -6.07 -25.96 13.81
C GLY A 267 -5.19 -24.69 13.91
N ILE A 268 -5.12 -23.87 12.85
CA ILE A 268 -4.31 -22.66 12.81
C ILE A 268 -5.13 -21.46 13.27
N LYS A 269 -4.80 -20.90 14.43
CA LYS A 269 -5.43 -19.69 14.95
C LYS A 269 -5.06 -18.46 14.09
N VAL A 270 -6.07 -17.76 13.56
CA VAL A 270 -5.86 -16.56 12.74
C VAL A 270 -6.57 -15.34 13.31
N GLY A 271 -5.90 -14.18 13.24
CA GLY A 271 -6.52 -12.88 13.39
C GLY A 271 -7.17 -12.44 12.07
N MET A 272 -8.25 -11.63 12.13
CA MET A 272 -8.90 -11.12 10.92
C MET A 272 -9.09 -9.62 10.96
N ILE A 273 -8.84 -8.94 9.82
CA ILE A 273 -9.12 -7.52 9.64
C ILE A 273 -9.71 -7.29 8.25
N HIS A 274 -11.01 -7.04 8.18
CA HIS A 274 -11.72 -6.70 6.95
C HIS A 274 -12.87 -5.73 7.19
N GLY A 275 -13.40 -5.14 6.12
CA GLY A 275 -14.44 -4.11 6.21
C GLY A 275 -15.79 -4.57 6.74
N GLY A 276 -16.02 -5.88 6.90
CA GLY A 276 -17.25 -6.45 7.47
C GLY A 276 -17.28 -6.54 9.00
N LEU A 277 -16.16 -6.24 9.68
CA LEU A 277 -16.12 -6.23 11.15
C LEU A 277 -16.82 -4.99 11.70
N THR A 278 -17.60 -5.17 12.78
CA THR A 278 -18.12 -4.03 13.54
C THR A 278 -16.98 -3.23 14.19
N PRO A 279 -17.18 -1.96 14.52
CA PRO A 279 -16.13 -1.13 15.17
C PRO A 279 -15.58 -1.78 16.45
N ARG A 280 -16.43 -2.44 17.23
CA ARG A 280 -16.05 -3.12 18.47
C ARG A 280 -15.17 -4.35 18.19
N GLU A 281 -15.59 -5.21 17.26
CA GLU A 281 -14.83 -6.40 16.84
C GLU A 281 -13.48 -6.00 16.27
N ARG A 282 -13.46 -4.99 15.39
CA ARG A 282 -12.25 -4.48 14.79
C ARG A 282 -11.25 -3.97 15.84
N LYS A 283 -11.73 -3.18 16.81
CA LYS A 283 -10.90 -2.71 17.93
C LYS A 283 -10.33 -3.86 18.74
N GLN A 284 -11.15 -4.88 19.02
CA GLN A 284 -10.75 -6.08 19.76
C GLN A 284 -9.71 -6.89 18.98
N GLN A 285 -9.94 -7.14 17.68
CA GLN A 285 -8.99 -7.86 16.82
C GLN A 285 -7.65 -7.11 16.73
N MET A 286 -7.68 -5.78 16.53
CA MET A 286 -6.47 -4.97 16.50
C MET A 286 -5.65 -5.06 17.79
N LYS A 287 -6.34 -5.01 18.96
CA LYS A 287 -5.67 -5.17 20.26
C LYS A 287 -4.97 -6.53 20.35
N ARG A 288 -5.66 -7.60 19.97
CA ARG A 288 -5.13 -8.98 20.01
C ARG A 288 -3.95 -9.16 19.04
N ILE A 289 -4.03 -8.55 17.85
CA ILE A 289 -2.93 -8.59 16.86
C ILE A 289 -1.71 -7.85 17.37
N ARG A 290 -1.87 -6.66 17.94
CA ARG A 290 -0.77 -5.89 18.55
C ARG A 290 -0.13 -6.61 19.73
N ASN A 291 -0.91 -7.40 20.48
CA ASN A 291 -0.43 -8.26 21.54
C ASN A 291 0.25 -9.55 21.02
N LEU A 292 0.39 -9.71 19.69
CA LEU A 292 0.98 -10.89 19.05
C LEU A 292 0.27 -12.21 19.43
N GLU A 293 -1.05 -12.18 19.66
CA GLU A 293 -1.84 -13.38 19.98
C GLU A 293 -2.02 -14.31 18.76
N PHE A 294 -1.68 -13.83 17.57
CA PHE A 294 -1.79 -14.54 16.30
C PHE A 294 -0.47 -14.51 15.54
N GLN A 295 -0.05 -15.66 15.03
CA GLN A 295 1.09 -15.75 14.10
C GLN A 295 0.66 -15.40 12.66
N TYR A 296 -0.61 -15.62 12.33
CA TYR A 296 -1.18 -15.34 11.01
C TYR A 296 -2.36 -14.38 11.13
N VAL A 297 -2.38 -13.35 10.29
CA VAL A 297 -3.45 -12.35 10.23
C VAL A 297 -3.96 -12.28 8.80
N ILE A 298 -5.25 -12.51 8.60
CA ILE A 298 -5.90 -12.36 7.30
C ILE A 298 -6.45 -10.94 7.19
N ALA A 299 -6.13 -10.25 6.11
CA ALA A 299 -6.53 -8.86 5.91
C ALA A 299 -7.06 -8.61 4.50
N SER A 300 -8.06 -7.72 4.39
CA SER A 300 -8.42 -7.12 3.10
C SER A 300 -7.70 -5.78 2.91
N ASP A 301 -7.51 -5.37 1.65
CA ASP A 301 -6.73 -4.19 1.29
C ASP A 301 -7.15 -2.91 2.03
N LEU A 302 -8.43 -2.55 1.92
CA LEU A 302 -8.97 -1.33 2.54
C LEU A 302 -8.88 -1.36 4.07
N ALA A 303 -8.98 -2.55 4.66
CA ALA A 303 -8.97 -2.69 6.10
C ALA A 303 -7.56 -2.68 6.71
N SER A 304 -6.55 -2.98 5.92
CA SER A 304 -5.15 -3.08 6.36
C SER A 304 -4.31 -1.83 6.08
N ARG A 305 -4.80 -0.93 5.22
CA ARG A 305 -4.14 0.37 4.99
C ARG A 305 -4.18 1.22 6.26
N GLY A 306 -3.12 1.96 6.50
CA GLY A 306 -2.98 2.79 7.69
C GLY A 306 -2.80 2.02 9.01
N ILE A 307 -2.76 0.68 8.99
CA ILE A 307 -2.49 -0.11 10.20
C ILE A 307 -0.98 -0.33 10.31
N ASP A 308 -0.40 0.13 11.39
CA ASP A 308 0.96 -0.22 11.76
C ASP A 308 0.96 -1.45 12.67
N ILE A 309 1.49 -2.54 12.13
CA ILE A 309 1.71 -3.79 12.86
C ILE A 309 3.21 -4.03 12.83
N GLU A 310 3.82 -3.99 13.99
CA GLU A 310 5.24 -4.27 14.15
C GLU A 310 5.53 -5.77 14.07
N GLY A 311 6.75 -6.13 13.68
CA GLY A 311 7.20 -7.52 13.66
C GLY A 311 6.71 -8.38 12.50
N VAL A 312 6.10 -7.78 11.47
CA VAL A 312 5.68 -8.51 10.28
C VAL A 312 6.89 -8.98 9.49
N SER A 313 7.17 -10.28 9.57
CA SER A 313 8.28 -10.91 8.85
C SER A 313 7.88 -11.37 7.45
N HIS A 314 6.61 -11.77 7.26
CA HIS A 314 6.10 -12.32 6.01
C HIS A 314 4.82 -11.64 5.56
N VAL A 315 4.68 -11.46 4.25
CA VAL A 315 3.44 -11.08 3.59
C VAL A 315 3.10 -12.15 2.57
N ILE A 316 1.88 -12.68 2.62
CA ILE A 316 1.35 -13.57 1.58
C ILE A 316 0.21 -12.83 0.87
N ASN A 317 0.36 -12.58 -0.42
CA ASN A 317 -0.74 -12.16 -1.27
C ASN A 317 -1.47 -13.43 -1.72
N PHE A 318 -2.55 -13.78 -1.03
CA PHE A 318 -3.44 -14.88 -1.41
C PHE A 318 -4.10 -14.62 -2.77
N ASP A 319 -4.50 -13.36 -2.99
CA ASP A 319 -4.93 -12.85 -4.28
C ASP A 319 -3.98 -11.77 -4.79
N VAL A 320 -3.68 -11.77 -6.08
CA VAL A 320 -2.99 -10.65 -6.73
C VAL A 320 -3.91 -9.42 -6.65
N PRO A 321 -3.43 -8.27 -6.17
CA PRO A 321 -4.28 -7.10 -6.06
C PRO A 321 -4.78 -6.63 -7.42
N ASN A 322 -6.04 -6.16 -7.46
CA ASN A 322 -6.64 -5.62 -8.68
C ASN A 322 -5.98 -4.30 -9.09
N ASP A 323 -5.59 -3.48 -8.12
CA ASP A 323 -4.81 -2.28 -8.32
C ASP A 323 -3.36 -2.53 -7.85
N ILE A 324 -2.41 -2.16 -8.72
CA ILE A 324 -0.98 -2.38 -8.48
C ILE A 324 -0.46 -1.53 -7.31
N ASP A 325 -1.06 -0.38 -7.03
CA ASP A 325 -0.67 0.45 -5.90
C ASP A 325 -0.87 -0.28 -4.57
N PHE A 326 -1.92 -1.10 -4.47
CA PHE A 326 -2.13 -1.96 -3.31
C PHE A 326 -1.00 -2.97 -3.09
N PHE A 327 -0.37 -3.48 -4.16
CA PHE A 327 0.77 -4.37 -4.02
C PHE A 327 1.90 -3.73 -3.20
N THR A 328 2.23 -2.49 -3.52
CA THR A 328 3.27 -1.74 -2.80
C THR A 328 2.92 -1.55 -1.32
N HIS A 329 1.66 -1.24 -1.02
CA HIS A 329 1.17 -1.06 0.35
C HIS A 329 1.14 -2.37 1.15
N ARG A 330 0.79 -3.50 0.50
CA ARG A 330 0.79 -4.83 1.12
C ARG A 330 2.21 -5.26 1.49
N VAL A 331 3.13 -5.25 0.52
CA VAL A 331 4.50 -5.71 0.74
C VAL A 331 5.29 -4.77 1.65
N GLY A 332 4.93 -3.49 1.71
CA GLY A 332 5.50 -2.52 2.64
C GLY A 332 5.08 -2.74 4.11
N ARG A 333 4.33 -3.78 4.43
CA ARG A 333 4.09 -4.21 5.81
C ARG A 333 5.27 -4.96 6.40
N THR A 334 6.09 -5.61 5.57
CA THR A 334 7.31 -6.30 5.98
C THR A 334 8.57 -5.54 5.53
N GLY A 335 9.74 -5.99 5.95
CA GLY A 335 11.04 -5.41 5.57
C GLY A 335 11.26 -3.99 6.08
N ARG A 336 10.70 -3.61 7.23
CA ARG A 336 10.79 -2.28 7.81
C ARG A 336 12.08 -2.09 8.62
N GLY A 337 12.59 -0.87 8.58
CA GLY A 337 13.84 -0.54 9.26
C GLY A 337 15.00 -1.38 8.71
N ASN A 338 15.72 -2.08 9.59
CA ASN A 338 16.84 -2.95 9.26
C ASN A 338 16.45 -4.44 9.14
N TYR A 339 15.16 -4.77 9.27
CA TYR A 339 14.70 -6.16 9.23
C TYR A 339 14.50 -6.63 7.79
N LYS A 340 14.87 -7.89 7.53
CA LYS A 340 14.55 -8.56 6.27
C LYS A 340 13.10 -9.00 6.27
N GLY A 341 12.45 -8.93 5.11
CA GLY A 341 11.08 -9.36 4.90
C GLY A 341 10.95 -10.34 3.75
N VAL A 342 9.89 -11.12 3.77
CA VAL A 342 9.52 -12.05 2.69
C VAL A 342 8.12 -11.72 2.20
N ALA A 343 7.96 -11.57 0.89
CA ALA A 343 6.68 -11.34 0.24
C ALA A 343 6.41 -12.45 -0.79
N ILE A 344 5.39 -13.25 -0.55
CA ILE A 344 4.98 -14.37 -1.40
C ILE A 344 3.67 -14.01 -2.09
N THR A 345 3.59 -14.19 -3.41
CA THR A 345 2.38 -13.91 -4.18
C THR A 345 1.90 -15.19 -4.88
N LEU A 346 0.71 -15.65 -4.52
CA LEU A 346 0.01 -16.70 -5.22
C LEU A 346 -0.70 -16.10 -6.44
N TYR A 347 -0.54 -16.69 -7.62
CA TYR A 347 -1.21 -16.19 -8.82
C TYR A 347 -1.78 -17.32 -9.67
N SER A 348 -2.92 -17.07 -10.28
CA SER A 348 -3.56 -17.94 -11.27
C SER A 348 -3.21 -17.46 -12.70
N PRO A 349 -3.39 -18.28 -13.74
CA PRO A 349 -3.02 -17.93 -15.11
C PRO A 349 -3.74 -16.67 -15.66
N ASP A 350 -4.93 -16.36 -15.17
CA ASP A 350 -5.70 -15.17 -15.51
C ASP A 350 -5.15 -13.89 -14.85
N GLU A 351 -4.40 -14.03 -13.75
CA GLU A 351 -3.75 -12.93 -13.04
C GLU A 351 -2.33 -12.60 -13.59
N GLU A 352 -1.81 -13.35 -14.60
CA GLU A 352 -0.46 -13.12 -15.18
C GLU A 352 -0.27 -11.70 -15.72
N HIS A 353 -1.34 -11.06 -16.20
CA HIS A 353 -1.26 -9.67 -16.68
C HIS A 353 -0.93 -8.70 -15.54
N ASN A 354 -1.58 -8.84 -14.38
CA ASN A 354 -1.32 -7.99 -13.21
C ASN A 354 0.10 -8.21 -12.67
N ILE A 355 0.60 -9.45 -12.69
CA ILE A 355 1.99 -9.75 -12.33
C ILE A 355 2.97 -9.00 -13.26
N SER A 356 2.72 -9.02 -14.58
CA SER A 356 3.57 -8.29 -15.53
C SER A 356 3.58 -6.78 -15.26
N LEU A 357 2.44 -6.20 -14.91
CA LEU A 357 2.36 -4.78 -14.55
C LEU A 357 3.11 -4.45 -13.24
N ILE A 358 3.11 -5.39 -12.27
CA ILE A 358 3.91 -5.25 -11.03
C ILE A 358 5.41 -5.31 -11.36
N GLU A 359 5.83 -6.22 -12.25
CA GLU A 359 7.21 -6.31 -12.72
C GLU A 359 7.67 -5.05 -13.47
N ASP A 360 6.81 -4.46 -14.30
CA ASP A 360 7.08 -3.20 -15.01
C ASP A 360 7.34 -2.03 -14.04
N ARG A 361 6.83 -2.10 -12.81
CA ARG A 361 7.18 -1.16 -11.72
C ARG A 361 8.50 -1.48 -11.01
N GLY A 362 9.23 -2.48 -11.52
CA GLY A 362 10.58 -2.85 -11.08
C GLY A 362 10.60 -3.76 -9.85
N PHE A 363 9.54 -4.54 -9.60
CA PHE A 363 9.59 -5.67 -8.69
C PHE A 363 10.16 -6.90 -9.40
N VAL A 364 11.11 -7.58 -8.75
CA VAL A 364 11.75 -8.78 -9.31
C VAL A 364 11.36 -9.98 -8.47
N PHE A 365 10.73 -10.97 -9.09
CA PHE A 365 10.24 -12.16 -8.41
C PHE A 365 11.11 -13.37 -8.67
N ASN A 366 11.38 -14.13 -7.62
CA ASN A 366 11.88 -15.50 -7.70
C ASN A 366 10.67 -16.44 -7.85
N THR A 367 10.52 -17.06 -9.03
CA THR A 367 9.39 -17.98 -9.23
C THR A 367 9.72 -19.35 -8.63
N VAL A 368 8.91 -19.76 -7.65
CA VAL A 368 9.05 -21.02 -6.92
C VAL A 368 7.75 -21.81 -6.93
N ASP A 369 7.81 -23.09 -6.62
CA ASP A 369 6.62 -23.92 -6.37
C ASP A 369 6.91 -24.86 -5.20
N ILE A 370 5.86 -25.31 -4.54
CA ILE A 370 5.97 -26.24 -3.41
C ILE A 370 6.16 -27.65 -3.98
N LYS A 371 7.26 -28.30 -3.64
CA LYS A 371 7.57 -29.69 -4.02
C LYS A 371 8.27 -30.38 -2.87
N ASP A 372 7.77 -31.54 -2.51
CA ASP A 372 8.34 -32.38 -1.45
C ASP A 372 8.51 -31.64 -0.11
N GLY A 373 7.55 -30.74 0.23
CA GLY A 373 7.59 -29.93 1.46
C GLY A 373 8.61 -28.78 1.45
N GLU A 374 9.14 -28.39 0.28
CA GLU A 374 10.12 -27.30 0.14
C GLU A 374 9.75 -26.35 -0.99
N LEU A 375 10.22 -25.10 -0.91
CA LEU A 375 10.13 -24.13 -2.00
C LEU A 375 11.27 -24.39 -2.99
N LYS A 376 10.94 -24.87 -4.20
CA LYS A 376 11.91 -25.14 -5.27
C LYS A 376 11.71 -24.18 -6.44
N GLU A 377 12.81 -23.67 -6.99
CA GLU A 377 12.74 -22.78 -8.16
C GLU A 377 12.10 -23.49 -9.35
N VAL A 378 11.23 -22.75 -10.03
CA VAL A 378 10.56 -23.20 -11.25
C VAL A 378 10.70 -22.16 -12.35
N LYS A 379 10.45 -22.58 -13.60
CA LYS A 379 10.56 -21.68 -14.76
C LYS A 379 9.61 -20.48 -14.61
N SER A 380 10.18 -19.29 -14.76
CA SER A 380 9.44 -18.02 -14.72
C SER A 380 8.27 -18.01 -15.71
N HIS A 381 7.17 -17.37 -15.35
CA HIS A 381 5.98 -17.16 -16.19
C HIS A 381 6.32 -16.39 -17.49
N ASN A 382 7.29 -15.48 -17.48
CA ASN A 382 7.76 -14.73 -18.65
C ASN A 382 8.25 -15.63 -19.81
N GLN A 383 8.78 -16.81 -19.52
CA GLN A 383 9.16 -17.75 -20.59
C GLN A 383 7.95 -18.34 -21.33
N ARG A 384 6.76 -18.38 -20.69
CA ARG A 384 5.50 -18.77 -21.34
C ARG A 384 4.93 -17.65 -22.20
N GLN A 385 4.94 -16.40 -21.73
CA GLN A 385 4.49 -15.26 -22.52
C GLN A 385 5.34 -15.06 -23.79
N ALA A 386 6.65 -15.24 -23.70
CA ALA A 386 7.53 -15.19 -24.87
C ALA A 386 7.20 -16.30 -25.90
N ARG A 387 6.75 -17.49 -25.46
CA ARG A 387 6.27 -18.56 -26.35
C ARG A 387 4.89 -18.25 -26.91
N MET A 388 3.95 -17.73 -26.13
CA MET A 388 2.61 -17.34 -26.62
C MET A 388 2.70 -16.17 -27.61
N ARG A 389 3.47 -15.13 -27.33
CA ARG A 389 3.71 -14.01 -28.27
C ARG A 389 4.37 -14.47 -29.58
N LYS A 390 5.32 -15.41 -29.54
CA LYS A 390 5.89 -16.03 -30.74
C LYS A 390 4.86 -16.84 -31.54
N ASP A 391 4.01 -17.60 -30.88
CA ASP A 391 2.94 -18.38 -31.54
C ASP A 391 1.85 -17.47 -32.15
N ASP A 392 1.51 -16.34 -31.51
CA ASP A 392 0.57 -15.33 -32.03
C ASP A 392 1.15 -14.57 -33.21
N HIS A 393 2.42 -14.21 -33.19
CA HIS A 393 3.10 -13.54 -34.31
C HIS A 393 3.22 -14.47 -35.50
N LEU A 394 3.61 -15.74 -35.29
CA LEU A 394 3.59 -16.78 -36.30
C LEU A 394 2.18 -17.02 -36.87
N THR A 395 1.16 -17.03 -36.00
CA THR A 395 -0.24 -17.19 -36.39
C THR A 395 -0.71 -16.04 -37.27
N ASN A 396 -0.34 -14.81 -36.96
CA ASN A 396 -0.70 -13.63 -37.76
C ASN A 396 0.06 -13.58 -39.08
N GLN A 397 1.34 -13.97 -39.13
CA GLN A 397 2.09 -14.09 -40.37
C GLN A 397 1.50 -15.18 -41.30
N VAL A 398 1.13 -16.32 -40.73
CA VAL A 398 0.48 -17.41 -41.50
C VAL A 398 -0.89 -16.98 -42.02
N LYS A 399 -1.71 -16.30 -41.20
CA LYS A 399 -3.01 -15.76 -41.63
C LYS A 399 -2.86 -14.75 -42.78
N ASN A 400 -1.86 -13.88 -42.73
CA ASN A 400 -1.60 -12.91 -43.79
C ASN A 400 -1.11 -13.57 -45.06
N LYS A 401 -0.22 -14.58 -44.97
CA LYS A 401 0.21 -15.41 -46.14
C LYS A 401 -0.94 -16.21 -46.78
N VAL A 402 -1.88 -16.71 -45.96
CA VAL A 402 -3.07 -17.41 -46.47
C VAL A 402 -4.05 -16.43 -47.11
N ARG A 403 -4.24 -15.22 -46.50
CA ARG A 403 -5.08 -14.15 -47.10
C ARG A 403 -4.54 -13.71 -48.46
N SER A 404 -3.23 -13.56 -48.62
CA SER A 404 -2.64 -13.17 -49.92
C SER A 404 -2.73 -14.24 -50.99
N LYS A 405 -2.81 -15.54 -50.62
CA LYS A 405 -2.98 -16.65 -51.57
C LYS A 405 -4.42 -16.89 -52.01
N ILE A 406 -5.41 -16.51 -51.20
CA ILE A 406 -6.82 -16.68 -51.53
C ILE A 406 -7.31 -15.39 -52.19
N LYS A 407 -7.10 -15.24 -53.50
CA LYS A 407 -7.62 -14.13 -54.31
C LYS A 407 -9.17 -14.06 -54.27
N ASN A 408 -9.66 -12.92 -53.85
CA ASN A 408 -10.98 -12.30 -54.00
C ASN A 408 -12.08 -13.07 -54.75
N LYS A 409 -12.81 -13.94 -54.06
CA LYS A 409 -14.26 -14.17 -54.25
C LYS A 409 -14.78 -14.93 -53.03
N VAL A 410 -15.58 -14.26 -52.19
CA VAL A 410 -16.21 -14.89 -51.02
C VAL A 410 -17.31 -15.85 -51.52
N LYS A 411 -16.97 -17.13 -51.58
CA LYS A 411 -17.95 -18.21 -51.86
C LYS A 411 -18.46 -18.82 -50.54
N PRO A 412 -19.68 -19.39 -50.52
CA PRO A 412 -20.14 -20.16 -49.36
C PRO A 412 -19.10 -21.21 -48.97
N GLY A 413 -18.75 -21.31 -47.67
CA GLY A 413 -17.71 -22.21 -47.17
C GLY A 413 -16.29 -21.63 -47.08
N TYR A 414 -16.05 -20.36 -47.44
CA TYR A 414 -14.75 -19.67 -47.34
C TYR A 414 -14.11 -19.74 -45.93
N LYS A 415 -14.90 -19.51 -44.88
CA LYS A 415 -14.40 -19.55 -43.49
C LYS A 415 -13.84 -20.93 -43.13
N LYS A 416 -14.47 -22.02 -43.57
CA LYS A 416 -14.04 -23.39 -43.29
C LYS A 416 -12.75 -23.73 -44.04
N LYS A 417 -12.67 -23.36 -45.34
CA LYS A 417 -11.46 -23.51 -46.15
C LYS A 417 -10.29 -22.68 -45.65
N PHE A 418 -10.53 -21.43 -45.27
CA PHE A 418 -9.50 -20.54 -44.69
C PHE A 418 -8.91 -21.14 -43.42
N LYS A 419 -9.77 -21.62 -42.48
CA LYS A 419 -9.33 -22.26 -41.24
C LYS A 419 -8.49 -23.54 -41.51
N GLN A 420 -8.87 -24.33 -42.45
CA GLN A 420 -8.12 -25.54 -42.85
C GLN A 420 -6.74 -25.21 -43.47
N GLU A 421 -6.67 -24.21 -44.34
CA GLU A 421 -5.38 -23.78 -44.94
C GLU A 421 -4.45 -23.12 -43.90
N VAL A 422 -4.97 -22.36 -42.95
CA VAL A 422 -4.19 -21.81 -41.83
C VAL A 422 -3.61 -22.93 -40.97
N GLU A 423 -4.40 -23.97 -40.66
CA GLU A 423 -3.91 -25.12 -39.88
C GLU A 423 -2.85 -25.92 -40.62
N LYS A 424 -3.04 -26.13 -41.94
CA LYS A 424 -2.08 -26.85 -42.78
C LYS A 424 -0.74 -26.12 -42.87
N MET A 425 -0.75 -24.81 -43.06
CA MET A 425 0.46 -23.97 -43.05
C MET A 425 1.16 -23.95 -41.70
N LYS A 426 0.41 -23.83 -40.60
CA LYS A 426 0.97 -23.92 -39.24
C LYS A 426 1.70 -25.25 -39.02
N ARG A 427 1.12 -26.37 -39.46
CA ARG A 427 1.79 -27.71 -39.37
C ARG A 427 3.06 -27.76 -40.18
N GLN A 428 3.08 -27.18 -41.39
CA GLN A 428 4.27 -27.14 -42.24
C GLN A 428 5.39 -26.26 -41.65
N GLU A 429 5.08 -25.07 -41.16
CA GLU A 429 6.07 -24.20 -40.52
C GLU A 429 6.65 -24.83 -39.24
N ARG A 430 5.81 -25.47 -38.40
CA ARG A 430 6.29 -26.21 -37.22
C ARG A 430 7.23 -27.35 -37.58
N LYS A 431 6.94 -28.11 -38.65
CA LYS A 431 7.84 -29.17 -39.14
C LYS A 431 9.17 -28.61 -39.68
N GLN A 432 9.15 -27.48 -40.37
CA GLN A 432 10.37 -26.84 -40.88
C GLN A 432 11.22 -26.29 -39.75
N PHE A 433 10.60 -25.66 -38.76
CA PHE A 433 11.29 -25.15 -37.57
C PHE A 433 11.95 -26.27 -36.75
N SER A 434 11.23 -27.36 -36.50
CA SER A 434 11.77 -28.57 -35.83
C SER A 434 12.96 -29.17 -36.59
N LYS A 435 12.87 -29.25 -37.94
CA LYS A 435 13.99 -29.71 -38.75
C LYS A 435 15.20 -28.80 -38.70
N GLN A 436 15.00 -27.46 -38.67
CA GLN A 436 16.09 -26.51 -38.53
C GLN A 436 16.76 -26.60 -37.15
N GLN A 437 15.98 -26.71 -36.08
CA GLN A 437 16.53 -26.89 -34.72
C GLN A 437 17.34 -28.19 -34.61
N ASN A 438 16.83 -29.29 -35.15
CA ASN A 438 17.57 -30.55 -35.13
C ASN A 438 18.85 -30.52 -35.99
N ARG A 439 18.86 -29.77 -37.11
CA ARG A 439 20.08 -29.50 -37.88
C ARG A 439 21.10 -28.65 -37.13
N GLN A 440 20.66 -27.62 -36.39
CA GLN A 440 21.53 -26.80 -35.58
C GLN A 440 22.13 -27.56 -34.38
N LYS A 441 21.33 -28.39 -33.71
CA LYS A 441 21.82 -29.29 -32.63
C LYS A 441 22.85 -30.29 -33.13
N ARG A 442 22.61 -30.89 -34.31
CA ARG A 442 23.60 -31.81 -34.94
C ARG A 442 24.88 -31.12 -35.39
N LYS A 443 24.84 -29.81 -35.73
CA LYS A 443 26.05 -29.03 -36.04
C LYS A 443 26.82 -28.63 -34.79
N GLN A 444 26.14 -28.38 -33.69
CA GLN A 444 26.78 -28.06 -32.38
C GLN A 444 27.46 -29.31 -31.79
N ASN A 445 26.81 -30.49 -31.86
CA ASN A 445 27.38 -31.75 -31.36
C ASN A 445 28.50 -32.34 -32.28
N LYS A 446 28.78 -31.72 -33.44
CA LYS A 446 29.95 -32.11 -34.29
C LYS A 446 31.14 -31.15 -34.13
N LYS A 447 31.02 -30.09 -33.30
CA LYS A 447 32.09 -29.11 -33.06
C LYS A 447 32.63 -29.14 -31.61
N GLY A 448 32.10 -29.99 -30.74
CA GLY A 448 32.65 -30.46 -29.48
C GLY A 448 33.08 -31.94 -29.64
#